data_ebaad066d2876c8feec90135a23efe92
#
_entry.id   ebaad066d2876c8feec90135a23efe92
#
_cell.length_a   1.000
_cell.length_b   1.000
_cell.length_c   1.000
_cell.angle_alpha   90.00
_cell.angle_beta   90.00
_cell.angle_gamma   90.00
#
_symmetry.space_group_name_H-M   'P 1'
#
loop_
_entity.id
_entity.type
_entity.pdbx_description
1 polymer ?
#
loop_
_entity_poly.entity_id
_entity_poly.type
_entity_poly.pdbx_seq_one_letter_code
_entity_poly.pdbx_strand_id
1 'polypeptide(L)'
;MNFIPVEFHAPLLITHANFRFTLPDVWGKALQKYDGQTVILGIRPEHLMLSVPATKNLPVKVDLVENLGNDSFLAVRIYNPDLPNTDGQTLQVRVPPDRFISLGEQLWLSLVSEKLHFFDLETDLAIFPKGR
;
A
#
# COMPACT_ATOMS: atom_id res chain seq x y z
N MET A 1 -10.35 -4.86 1.79
CA MET A 1 -9.18 -4.53 0.95
C MET A 1 -8.91 -3.04 1.04
N ASN A 2 -7.67 -2.66 1.14
CA ASN A 2 -7.26 -1.26 1.12
C ASN A 2 -7.09 -0.79 -0.31
N PHE A 3 -7.52 0.45 -0.60
CA PHE A 3 -7.41 1.04 -1.92
C PHE A 3 -6.58 2.30 -1.84
N ILE A 4 -5.50 2.37 -2.60
CA ILE A 4 -4.56 3.49 -2.57
C ILE A 4 -4.40 4.01 -4.00
N PRO A 5 -4.71 5.29 -4.29
CA PRO A 5 -4.40 5.85 -5.59
C PRO A 5 -2.89 6.00 -5.73
N VAL A 6 -2.36 5.46 -6.81
CA VAL A 6 -0.92 5.54 -7.10
C VAL A 6 -0.74 5.96 -8.56
N GLU A 7 0.39 6.62 -8.84
CA GLU A 7 0.76 6.94 -10.22
C GLU A 7 1.60 5.80 -10.79
N PHE A 8 1.25 5.35 -11.97
CA PHE A 8 2.04 4.34 -12.68
C PHE A 8 3.00 5.01 -13.64
N HIS A 9 4.25 4.56 -13.62
CA HIS A 9 5.29 5.01 -14.55
C HIS A 9 5.91 3.78 -15.21
N ALA A 10 5.81 3.70 -16.54
CA ALA A 10 6.40 2.58 -17.25
C ALA A 10 7.92 2.55 -17.02
N PRO A 11 8.55 1.37 -16.98
CA PRO A 11 7.94 0.07 -17.23
C PRO A 11 7.20 -0.56 -16.05
N LEU A 12 7.58 -0.28 -14.78
CA LEU A 12 7.08 -1.06 -13.64
C LEU A 12 6.99 -0.28 -12.34
N LEU A 13 7.01 1.05 -12.37
CA LEU A 13 7.09 1.84 -11.15
C LEU A 13 5.72 2.37 -10.74
N ILE A 14 5.37 2.23 -9.45
CA ILE A 14 4.26 2.99 -8.87
C ILE A 14 4.78 3.94 -7.81
N THR A 15 4.14 5.11 -7.70
CA THR A 15 4.53 6.14 -6.73
C THR A 15 3.31 6.72 -6.03
N HIS A 16 3.52 7.15 -4.78
CA HIS A 16 2.55 7.91 -4.00
C HIS A 16 3.35 8.74 -3.00
N ALA A 17 3.37 10.05 -3.18
CA ALA A 17 4.28 10.93 -2.44
C ALA A 17 5.72 10.40 -2.56
N ASN A 18 6.41 10.13 -1.45
CA ASN A 18 7.77 9.61 -1.48
C ASN A 18 7.86 8.08 -1.60
N PHE A 19 6.73 7.39 -1.59
CA PHE A 19 6.69 5.94 -1.77
C PHE A 19 6.95 5.60 -3.23
N ARG A 20 7.90 4.71 -3.47
CA ARG A 20 8.30 4.27 -4.81
C ARG A 20 8.48 2.75 -4.78
N PHE A 21 7.68 2.04 -5.54
CA PHE A 21 7.68 0.59 -5.53
C PHE A 21 7.78 0.05 -6.95
N THR A 22 8.72 -0.88 -7.17
CA THR A 22 8.89 -1.55 -8.46
C THR A 22 8.05 -2.81 -8.48
N LEU A 23 7.17 -2.88 -9.48
CA LEU A 23 6.23 -4.00 -9.62
C LEU A 23 6.90 -5.24 -10.21
N PRO A 24 6.33 -6.45 -9.94
CA PRO A 24 6.72 -7.63 -10.69
C PRO A 24 6.46 -7.48 -12.18
N ASP A 25 7.24 -8.18 -12.98
CA ASP A 25 7.21 -8.08 -14.46
C ASP A 25 5.84 -8.34 -15.07
N VAL A 26 5.02 -9.16 -14.42
CA VAL A 26 3.69 -9.52 -14.93
C VAL A 26 2.78 -8.30 -15.14
N TRP A 27 3.08 -7.18 -14.48
CA TRP A 27 2.26 -5.98 -14.55
C TRP A 27 2.65 -5.04 -15.71
N GLY A 28 3.82 -5.25 -16.33
CA GLY A 28 4.34 -4.31 -17.32
C GLY A 28 3.39 -4.07 -18.48
N LYS A 29 2.94 -5.14 -19.12
CA LYS A 29 2.03 -5.02 -20.28
C LYS A 29 0.64 -4.57 -19.87
N ALA A 30 0.14 -5.09 -18.73
CA ALA A 30 -1.20 -4.78 -18.26
C ALA A 30 -1.38 -3.30 -17.94
N LEU A 31 -0.33 -2.67 -17.42
CA LEU A 31 -0.40 -1.27 -16.99
C LEU A 31 0.21 -0.28 -18.00
N GLN A 32 0.76 -0.77 -19.10
CA GLN A 32 1.48 0.07 -20.06
C GLN A 32 0.64 1.26 -20.54
N LYS A 33 -0.64 1.04 -20.80
CA LYS A 33 -1.54 2.11 -21.28
C LYS A 33 -1.85 3.16 -20.22
N TYR A 34 -1.50 2.89 -18.97
CA TYR A 34 -1.72 3.81 -17.85
C TYR A 34 -0.47 4.63 -17.50
N ASP A 35 0.56 4.59 -18.33
CA ASP A 35 1.80 5.33 -18.08
C ASP A 35 1.52 6.81 -17.85
N GLY A 36 1.99 7.35 -16.74
CA GLY A 36 1.76 8.72 -16.33
C GLY A 36 0.39 8.97 -15.71
N GLN A 37 -0.41 7.93 -15.50
CA GLN A 37 -1.78 8.06 -15.00
C GLN A 37 -1.92 7.46 -13.62
N THR A 38 -2.99 7.86 -12.92
CA THR A 38 -3.36 7.30 -11.63
C THR A 38 -4.14 6.02 -11.82
N VAL A 39 -3.75 4.98 -11.08
CA VAL A 39 -4.50 3.73 -10.97
C VAL A 39 -4.74 3.46 -9.49
N ILE A 40 -5.65 2.57 -9.17
CA ILE A 40 -5.94 2.21 -7.78
C ILE A 40 -5.23 0.91 -7.45
N LEU A 41 -4.34 0.97 -6.46
CA LEU A 41 -3.71 -0.22 -5.89
C LEU A 41 -4.64 -0.79 -4.82
N GLY A 42 -4.97 -2.07 -4.94
CA GLY A 42 -5.72 -2.79 -3.93
C GLY A 42 -4.82 -3.78 -3.21
N ILE A 43 -4.85 -3.77 -1.88
CA ILE A 43 -4.07 -4.69 -1.09
C ILE A 43 -4.82 -5.05 0.19
N ARG A 44 -4.81 -6.32 0.54
CA ARG A 44 -5.50 -6.80 1.74
C ARG A 44 -4.73 -6.46 3.01
N PRO A 45 -5.41 -6.30 4.15
CA PRO A 45 -4.74 -5.96 5.41
C PRO A 45 -3.64 -6.93 5.79
N GLU A 46 -3.79 -8.22 5.54
CA GLU A 46 -2.79 -9.24 5.86
C GLU A 46 -1.59 -9.24 4.92
N HIS A 47 -1.64 -8.49 3.83
CA HIS A 47 -0.55 -8.40 2.86
C HIS A 47 0.25 -7.12 2.97
N LEU A 48 -0.02 -6.33 4.01
CA LEU A 48 0.82 -5.21 4.44
C LEU A 48 1.61 -5.68 5.66
N MET A 49 2.94 -5.71 5.55
CA MET A 49 3.80 -6.29 6.58
C MET A 49 4.61 -5.20 7.29
N LEU A 50 4.78 -5.32 8.61
CA LEU A 50 5.65 -4.43 9.34
C LEU A 50 7.08 -4.53 8.79
N SER A 51 7.70 -3.38 8.55
CA SER A 51 9.01 -3.32 7.93
C SER A 51 9.81 -2.13 8.46
N VAL A 52 10.79 -1.71 7.70
CA VAL A 52 11.76 -0.67 8.09
C VAL A 52 11.63 0.55 7.17
N PRO A 53 12.16 1.71 7.59
CA PRO A 53 12.15 2.90 6.73
C PRO A 53 12.86 2.61 5.40
N ALA A 54 12.14 2.83 4.30
CA ALA A 54 12.68 2.71 2.94
C ALA A 54 11.68 3.35 1.98
N THR A 55 12.17 3.81 0.82
CA THR A 55 11.28 4.44 -0.17
C THR A 55 10.27 3.46 -0.76
N LYS A 56 10.58 2.16 -0.73
CA LYS A 56 9.66 1.11 -1.22
C LYS A 56 8.59 0.71 -0.20
N ASN A 57 8.64 1.26 1.01
CA ASN A 57 7.68 0.95 2.06
C ASN A 57 6.81 2.17 2.35
N LEU A 58 5.56 1.90 2.77
CA LEU A 58 4.61 2.96 3.09
C LEU A 58 4.82 3.46 4.51
N PRO A 59 5.07 4.76 4.69
CA PRO A 59 5.11 5.35 6.03
C PRO A 59 3.69 5.61 6.53
N VAL A 60 3.39 5.17 7.75
CA VAL A 60 2.06 5.30 8.33
C VAL A 60 2.14 5.67 9.80
N LYS A 61 1.06 6.27 10.32
CA LYS A 61 0.87 6.51 11.76
C LYS A 61 -0.34 5.73 12.23
N VAL A 62 -0.24 5.17 13.43
CA VAL A 62 -1.29 4.34 14.02
C VAL A 62 -2.35 5.20 14.66
N ASP A 63 -3.60 5.05 14.21
CA ASP A 63 -4.77 5.77 14.76
C ASP A 63 -5.58 4.90 15.72
N LEU A 64 -5.57 3.57 15.53
CA LEU A 64 -6.37 2.66 16.32
C LEU A 64 -5.69 1.31 16.38
N VAL A 65 -5.73 0.68 17.55
CA VAL A 65 -5.24 -0.68 17.77
C VAL A 65 -6.39 -1.50 18.34
N GLU A 66 -6.67 -2.64 17.71
CA GLU A 66 -7.72 -3.54 18.15
C GLU A 66 -7.16 -4.95 18.27
N ASN A 67 -7.12 -5.47 19.51
CA ASN A 67 -6.60 -6.81 19.78
C ASN A 67 -7.78 -7.79 19.78
N LEU A 68 -7.73 -8.78 18.90
CA LEU A 68 -8.79 -9.76 18.72
C LEU A 68 -8.33 -11.18 19.00
N GLY A 69 -7.50 -11.34 20.05
CA GLY A 69 -6.98 -12.65 20.42
C GLY A 69 -5.80 -13.07 19.58
N ASN A 70 -6.04 -13.82 18.50
CA ASN A 70 -4.96 -14.37 17.67
C ASN A 70 -4.33 -13.33 16.73
N ASP A 71 -5.00 -12.21 16.51
CA ASP A 71 -4.54 -11.15 15.62
C ASP A 71 -4.80 -9.80 16.23
N SER A 72 -4.03 -8.80 15.79
CA SER A 72 -4.30 -7.41 16.07
C SER A 72 -4.60 -6.70 14.76
N PHE A 73 -5.59 -5.82 14.77
CA PHE A 73 -5.93 -4.99 13.64
C PHE A 73 -5.58 -3.55 13.94
N LEU A 74 -4.98 -2.88 12.97
CA LEU A 74 -4.62 -1.48 13.10
C LEU A 74 -5.38 -0.68 12.08
N ALA A 75 -5.87 0.50 12.48
CA ALA A 75 -6.22 1.55 11.53
C ALA A 75 -5.06 2.53 11.52
N VAL A 76 -4.52 2.77 10.33
CA VAL A 76 -3.35 3.63 10.16
C VAL A 76 -3.63 4.68 9.10
N ARG A 77 -2.94 5.82 9.18
CA ARG A 77 -2.95 6.85 8.14
C ARG A 77 -1.63 6.82 7.39
N ILE A 78 -1.68 6.97 6.08
CA ILE A 78 -0.44 7.22 5.33
C ILE A 78 0.10 8.55 5.82
N TYR A 79 1.33 8.55 6.32
CA TYR A 79 1.95 9.71 6.92
C TYR A 79 3.45 9.66 6.71
N ASN A 80 3.97 10.62 5.97
CA ASN A 80 5.42 10.76 5.79
C ASN A 80 5.91 11.87 6.71
N PRO A 81 6.83 11.58 7.66
CA PRO A 81 7.35 12.61 8.56
C PRO A 81 8.08 13.73 7.83
N ASP A 82 8.60 13.48 6.62
CA ASP A 82 9.26 14.48 5.80
C ASP A 82 8.26 15.33 5.01
N LEU A 83 6.99 14.91 4.96
CA LEU A 83 5.91 15.60 4.24
C LEU A 83 4.65 15.60 5.12
N PRO A 84 4.65 16.33 6.24
CA PRO A 84 3.61 16.20 7.26
C PRO A 84 2.20 16.59 6.80
N ASN A 85 2.09 17.32 5.70
CA ASN A 85 0.80 17.74 5.16
C ASN A 85 0.28 16.81 4.06
N THR A 86 0.92 15.63 3.87
CA THR A 86 0.43 14.64 2.92
C THR A 86 -0.91 14.08 3.37
N ASP A 87 -1.68 13.65 2.37
CA ASP A 87 -3.00 13.10 2.57
C ASP A 87 -3.01 11.93 3.55
N GLY A 88 -3.85 12.03 4.56
CA GLY A 88 -3.97 11.02 5.60
C GLY A 88 -4.92 9.89 5.26
N GLN A 89 -4.77 9.26 4.10
CA GLN A 89 -5.63 8.15 3.73
C GLN A 89 -5.53 7.02 4.75
N THR A 90 -6.68 6.50 5.19
CA THR A 90 -6.77 5.45 6.20
C THR A 90 -6.65 4.06 5.57
N LEU A 91 -5.83 3.22 6.18
CA LEU A 91 -5.65 1.83 5.79
C LEU A 91 -5.91 0.92 6.98
N GLN A 92 -6.29 -0.32 6.68
CA GLN A 92 -6.43 -1.38 7.67
C GLN A 92 -5.26 -2.34 7.53
N VAL A 93 -4.64 -2.70 8.65
CA VAL A 93 -3.49 -3.60 8.68
C VAL A 93 -3.73 -4.70 9.70
N ARG A 94 -3.34 -5.91 9.37
CA ARG A 94 -3.43 -7.06 10.26
C ARG A 94 -2.01 -7.47 10.66
N VAL A 95 -1.75 -7.51 11.96
CA VAL A 95 -0.40 -7.79 12.48
C VAL A 95 -0.45 -8.91 13.51
N PRO A 96 0.69 -9.62 13.76
CA PRO A 96 0.76 -10.62 14.81
C PRO A 96 0.52 -10.00 16.18
N PRO A 97 -0.11 -10.73 17.12
CA PRO A 97 -0.44 -10.17 18.43
C PRO A 97 0.74 -10.00 19.38
N ASP A 98 1.88 -10.59 19.05
CA ASP A 98 3.09 -10.53 19.87
C ASP A 98 3.87 -9.22 19.72
N ARG A 99 3.49 -8.37 18.78
CA ARG A 99 4.09 -7.06 18.56
C ARG A 99 3.26 -5.98 19.24
N PHE A 100 3.83 -5.37 20.27
CA PHE A 100 3.16 -4.26 20.95
C PHE A 100 3.27 -2.98 20.09
N ILE A 101 2.11 -2.40 19.77
CA ILE A 101 2.03 -1.20 18.95
C ILE A 101 1.20 -0.17 19.69
N SER A 102 1.70 1.08 19.72
CA SER A 102 1.06 2.19 20.43
C SER A 102 0.34 3.12 19.48
N LEU A 103 -0.71 3.77 19.97
CA LEU A 103 -1.36 4.86 19.23
C LEU A 103 -0.34 5.95 18.91
N GLY A 104 -0.41 6.47 17.69
CA GLY A 104 0.51 7.51 17.24
C GLY A 104 1.86 7.02 16.80
N GLU A 105 2.13 5.73 16.92
CA GLU A 105 3.43 5.16 16.52
C GLU A 105 3.63 5.29 15.03
N GLN A 106 4.85 5.65 14.60
CA GLN A 106 5.26 5.68 13.20
C GLN A 106 5.70 4.28 12.79
N LEU A 107 5.06 3.74 11.76
CA LEU A 107 5.41 2.43 11.21
C LEU A 107 5.73 2.56 9.73
N TRP A 108 6.41 1.54 9.22
CA TRP A 108 6.69 1.40 7.80
C TRP A 108 6.16 0.04 7.36
N LEU A 109 5.39 0.02 6.28
CA LEU A 109 4.72 -1.20 5.81
C LEU A 109 5.26 -1.59 4.43
N SER A 110 5.68 -2.85 4.30
CA SER A 110 6.05 -3.40 3.01
C SER A 110 4.84 -4.07 2.36
N LEU A 111 4.82 -4.07 1.03
CA LEU A 111 3.79 -4.72 0.24
C LEU A 111 4.25 -6.12 -0.14
N VAL A 112 3.36 -7.11 0.02
CA VAL A 112 3.63 -8.45 -0.51
C VAL A 112 3.42 -8.40 -2.01
N SER A 113 4.51 -8.44 -2.78
CA SER A 113 4.53 -8.11 -4.21
C SER A 113 3.67 -9.04 -5.07
N GLU A 114 3.46 -10.29 -4.63
CA GLU A 114 2.65 -11.27 -5.35
C GLU A 114 1.14 -11.12 -5.07
N LYS A 115 0.76 -10.20 -4.18
CA LYS A 115 -0.62 -10.05 -3.70
C LYS A 115 -1.23 -8.70 -4.03
N LEU A 116 -0.68 -8.03 -5.02
CA LEU A 116 -1.19 -6.72 -5.45
C LEU A 116 -2.36 -6.88 -6.41
N HIS A 117 -3.27 -5.92 -6.34
CA HIS A 117 -4.40 -5.79 -7.27
C HIS A 117 -4.40 -4.37 -7.80
N PHE A 118 -4.85 -4.19 -9.03
CA PHE A 118 -4.99 -2.87 -9.62
C PHE A 118 -6.35 -2.71 -10.24
N PHE A 119 -6.87 -1.49 -10.17
CA PHE A 119 -8.19 -1.14 -10.69
C PHE A 119 -8.10 0.16 -11.48
N ASP A 120 -8.89 0.22 -12.55
CA ASP A 120 -9.01 1.43 -13.36
C ASP A 120 -9.71 2.51 -12.52
N LEU A 121 -9.14 3.72 -12.51
CA LEU A 121 -9.64 4.81 -11.68
C LEU A 121 -11.07 5.24 -12.09
N GLU A 122 -11.37 5.23 -13.39
CA GLU A 122 -12.65 5.74 -13.87
C GLU A 122 -13.75 4.68 -13.84
N THR A 123 -13.43 3.43 -14.15
CA THR A 123 -14.42 2.36 -14.29
C THR A 123 -14.54 1.47 -13.07
N ASP A 124 -13.57 1.53 -12.16
CA ASP A 124 -13.44 0.62 -11.01
C ASP A 124 -13.26 -0.84 -11.39
N LEU A 125 -13.02 -1.11 -12.67
CA LEU A 125 -12.81 -2.48 -13.13
C LEU A 125 -11.39 -2.96 -12.82
N ALA A 126 -11.28 -4.23 -12.46
CA ALA A 126 -9.99 -4.83 -12.17
C ALA A 126 -9.13 -4.89 -13.42
N ILE A 127 -7.84 -4.63 -13.24
CA ILE A 127 -6.82 -4.77 -14.29
C ILE A 127 -6.08 -6.06 -13.98
N PHE A 128 -6.03 -6.98 -14.94
CA PHE A 128 -5.39 -8.27 -14.72
C PHE A 128 -4.01 -8.32 -15.36
N PRO A 129 -3.02 -8.93 -14.67
CA PRO A 129 -1.69 -9.06 -15.25
C PRO A 129 -1.74 -9.96 -16.48
N LYS A 130 -0.92 -9.63 -17.49
CA LYS A 130 -0.84 -10.39 -18.73
C LYS A 130 0.36 -11.33 -18.71
N GLY A 131 0.29 -12.41 -19.50
CA GLY A 131 1.37 -13.35 -19.61
C GLY A 131 1.26 -14.51 -18.60
N ARG A 132 0.08 -14.70 -18.07
CA ARG A 132 -0.18 -15.76 -17.11
C ARG A 132 -1.11 -16.78 -17.67
#